data_abfdb9316562f4735cec00fe12eb2b91
#
_entry.id   abfdb9316562f4735cec00fe12eb2b91
#
_cell.length_a   1.000
_cell.length_b   1.000
_cell.length_c   1.000
_cell.angle_alpha   90.00
_cell.angle_beta   90.00
_cell.angle_gamma   90.00
#
_symmetry.space_group_name_H-M   'P 1'
#
loop_
_entity.id
_entity.type
_entity.pdbx_description
1 polymer ?
#
loop_
_entity_poly.entity_id
_entity_poly.type
_entity_poly.pdbx_seq_one_letter_code
_entity_poly.pdbx_strand_id
1 'polypeptide(L)'
;MRTVIAISIALGIVWNVVVVCLMGGRLLDAFAPGWLLAGALAGVAAGMFTIWSRRRRDGRESFLYGIANYYLGIFVYWVSFVVIERAIMCVQHGGWTDFDLHDHLNLIMVFLLYGTVWFGVILIPFCFLSRYVLWTVYTRKAA
;
A
#
# COMPACT_ATOMS: atom_id res chain seq x y z
N MET A 1 0.84 12.26 -16.10
CA MET A 1 1.26 12.11 -14.69
C MET A 1 0.08 12.16 -13.72
N ARG A 2 -0.74 13.22 -13.68
CA ARG A 2 -1.88 13.37 -12.74
C ARG A 2 -2.83 12.16 -12.72
N THR A 3 -3.22 11.64 -13.88
CA THR A 3 -4.13 10.48 -13.96
C THR A 3 -3.52 9.19 -13.41
N VAL A 4 -2.23 8.98 -13.60
CA VAL A 4 -1.53 7.82 -13.03
C VAL A 4 -1.52 7.89 -11.51
N ILE A 5 -1.26 9.07 -10.96
CA ILE A 5 -1.32 9.29 -9.50
C ILE A 5 -2.74 9.03 -8.99
N ALA A 6 -3.77 9.57 -9.64
CA ALA A 6 -5.16 9.35 -9.25
C ALA A 6 -5.55 7.87 -9.26
N ILE A 7 -5.14 7.11 -10.29
CA ILE A 7 -5.39 5.66 -10.35
C ILE A 7 -4.59 4.92 -9.30
N SER A 8 -3.34 5.33 -9.03
CA SER A 8 -2.53 4.73 -7.95
C SER A 8 -3.18 4.92 -6.58
N ILE A 9 -3.72 6.10 -6.31
CA ILE A 9 -4.50 6.38 -5.09
C ILE A 9 -5.74 5.49 -5.04
N ALA A 10 -6.53 5.43 -6.10
CA ALA A 10 -7.74 4.61 -6.16
C ALA A 10 -7.43 3.12 -5.92
N LEU A 11 -6.39 2.59 -6.56
CA LEU A 11 -5.94 1.22 -6.33
C LEU A 11 -5.46 1.01 -4.90
N GLY A 12 -4.75 1.98 -4.29
CA GLY A 12 -4.34 1.92 -2.90
C GLY A 12 -5.53 1.88 -1.93
N ILE A 13 -6.60 2.64 -2.21
CA ILE A 13 -7.85 2.59 -1.43
C ILE A 13 -8.53 1.23 -1.58
N VAL A 14 -8.62 0.69 -2.80
CA VAL A 14 -9.17 -0.67 -3.03
C VAL A 14 -8.35 -1.72 -2.27
N TRP A 15 -7.02 -1.62 -2.30
CA TRP A 15 -6.13 -2.47 -1.51
C TRP A 15 -6.42 -2.38 -0.01
N ASN A 16 -6.59 -1.16 0.50
CA ASN A 16 -6.94 -0.93 1.90
C ASN A 16 -8.24 -1.66 2.28
N VAL A 17 -9.29 -1.53 1.46
CA VAL A 17 -10.56 -2.23 1.68
C VAL A 17 -10.36 -3.74 1.72
N VAL A 18 -9.62 -4.29 0.77
CA VAL A 18 -9.32 -5.74 0.71
C VAL A 18 -8.56 -6.18 1.97
N VAL A 19 -7.52 -5.46 2.37
CA VAL A 19 -6.72 -5.80 3.57
C VAL A 19 -7.58 -5.77 4.83
N VAL A 20 -8.35 -4.71 5.06
CA VAL A 20 -9.21 -4.58 6.24
C VAL A 20 -10.25 -5.71 6.29
N CYS A 21 -10.89 -6.02 5.17
CA CYS A 21 -11.86 -7.11 5.10
C CYS A 21 -11.20 -8.49 5.37
N LEU A 22 -10.01 -8.73 4.81
CA LEU A 22 -9.26 -9.98 5.05
C LEU A 22 -8.82 -10.14 6.50
N MET A 23 -8.56 -9.02 7.20
CA MET A 23 -8.24 -9.02 8.63
C MET A 23 -9.48 -9.17 9.54
N GLY A 24 -10.67 -9.36 8.99
CA GLY A 24 -11.93 -9.49 9.73
C GLY A 24 -12.50 -8.14 10.21
N GLY A 25 -11.99 -7.02 9.72
CA GLY A 25 -12.54 -5.69 9.97
C GLY A 25 -13.86 -5.47 9.21
N ARG A 26 -14.64 -4.49 9.69
CA ARG A 26 -15.86 -4.07 8.98
C ARG A 26 -15.48 -3.21 7.78
N LEU A 27 -16.29 -3.27 6.72
CA LEU A 27 -16.07 -2.44 5.53
C LEU A 27 -15.96 -0.94 5.88
N LEU A 28 -16.73 -0.48 6.86
CA LEU A 28 -16.72 0.91 7.32
C LEU A 28 -15.38 1.30 7.97
N ASP A 29 -14.70 0.37 8.62
CA ASP A 29 -13.42 0.64 9.26
C ASP A 29 -12.35 1.00 8.22
N ALA A 30 -12.45 0.44 7.01
CA ALA A 30 -11.56 0.75 5.89
C ALA A 30 -11.64 2.21 5.44
N PHE A 31 -12.72 2.91 5.78
CA PHE A 31 -12.90 4.34 5.45
C PHE A 31 -12.48 5.28 6.58
N ALA A 32 -11.96 4.77 7.71
CA ALA A 32 -11.37 5.62 8.72
C ALA A 32 -10.14 6.38 8.14
N PRO A 33 -9.92 7.66 8.54
CA PRO A 33 -8.91 8.52 7.91
C PRO A 33 -7.50 7.93 7.88
N GLY A 34 -7.06 7.28 8.96
CA GLY A 34 -5.75 6.64 9.03
C GLY A 34 -5.57 5.54 7.98
N TRP A 35 -6.55 4.66 7.85
CA TRP A 35 -6.56 3.58 6.87
C TRP A 35 -6.59 4.09 5.43
N LEU A 36 -7.44 5.07 5.12
CA LEU A 36 -7.54 5.64 3.77
C LEU A 36 -6.25 6.34 3.34
N LEU A 37 -5.67 7.16 4.22
CA LEU A 37 -4.43 7.87 3.91
C LEU A 37 -3.25 6.90 3.75
N ALA A 38 -3.15 5.88 4.61
CA ALA A 38 -2.13 4.84 4.48
C ALA A 38 -2.28 4.08 3.15
N GLY A 39 -3.50 3.70 2.78
CA GLY A 39 -3.78 3.06 1.49
C GLY A 39 -3.42 3.94 0.29
N ALA A 40 -3.78 5.23 0.35
CA ALA A 40 -3.45 6.18 -0.72
C ALA A 40 -1.93 6.36 -0.89
N LEU A 41 -1.18 6.52 0.20
CA LEU A 41 0.28 6.65 0.17
C LEU A 41 0.97 5.39 -0.35
N ALA A 42 0.54 4.22 0.12
CA ALA A 42 1.03 2.93 -0.37
C ALA A 42 0.75 2.75 -1.87
N GLY A 43 -0.45 3.14 -2.32
CA GLY A 43 -0.83 3.11 -3.73
C GLY A 43 0.06 3.99 -4.59
N VAL A 44 0.36 5.21 -4.15
CA VAL A 44 1.27 6.13 -4.86
C VAL A 44 2.68 5.55 -4.94
N ALA A 45 3.23 5.06 -3.82
CA ALA A 45 4.57 4.48 -3.78
C ALA A 45 4.68 3.26 -4.71
N ALA A 46 3.73 2.33 -4.62
CA ALA A 46 3.68 1.14 -5.47
C ALA A 46 3.47 1.49 -6.95
N GLY A 47 2.65 2.50 -7.23
CA GLY A 47 2.41 2.99 -8.59
C GLY A 47 3.66 3.61 -9.23
N MET A 48 4.36 4.46 -8.49
CA MET A 48 5.62 5.06 -8.95
C MET A 48 6.69 4.00 -9.19
N PHE A 49 6.84 3.03 -8.27
CA PHE A 49 7.75 1.91 -8.43
C PHE A 49 7.40 1.05 -9.65
N THR A 50 6.11 0.84 -9.91
CA THR A 50 5.64 0.11 -11.11
C THR A 50 6.12 0.78 -12.39
N ILE A 51 5.90 2.09 -12.53
CA ILE A 51 6.31 2.83 -13.73
C ILE A 51 7.81 2.83 -13.87
N TRP A 52 8.54 3.10 -12.80
CA TRP A 52 10.01 3.10 -12.80
C TRP A 52 10.57 1.74 -13.20
N SER A 53 10.09 0.66 -12.60
CA SER A 53 10.60 -0.69 -12.86
C SER A 53 10.31 -1.17 -14.28
N ARG A 54 9.13 -0.84 -14.83
CA ARG A 54 8.77 -1.21 -16.20
C ARG A 54 9.47 -0.36 -17.25
N ARG A 55 9.71 0.93 -16.98
CA ARG A 55 10.52 1.78 -17.88
C ARG A 55 11.94 1.22 -18.03
N ARG A 56 12.55 0.76 -16.94
CA ARG A 56 13.90 0.16 -16.98
C ARG A 56 13.98 -1.14 -17.77
N ARG A 57 12.87 -1.77 -18.09
CA ARG A 57 12.77 -3.07 -18.76
C ARG A 57 11.95 -3.02 -20.06
N ASP A 58 11.90 -1.89 -20.70
CA ASP A 58 11.16 -1.69 -21.97
C ASP A 58 9.70 -2.21 -21.89
N GLY A 59 9.05 -1.99 -20.78
CA GLY A 59 7.67 -2.40 -20.53
C GLY A 59 7.47 -3.84 -20.08
N ARG A 60 8.53 -4.67 -20.03
CA ARG A 60 8.41 -6.07 -19.62
C ARG A 60 8.12 -6.21 -18.12
N GLU A 61 7.19 -7.09 -17.79
CA GLU A 61 6.94 -7.47 -16.39
C GLU A 61 8.05 -8.39 -15.88
N SER A 62 8.33 -8.31 -14.59
CA SER A 62 9.26 -9.18 -13.89
C SER A 62 8.65 -9.63 -12.57
N PHE A 63 8.69 -10.92 -12.33
CA PHE A 63 8.20 -11.52 -11.09
C PHE A 63 8.89 -10.89 -9.87
N LEU A 64 10.21 -10.72 -9.90
CA LEU A 64 10.96 -10.12 -8.79
C LEU A 64 10.51 -8.67 -8.49
N TYR A 65 10.30 -7.85 -9.52
CA TYR A 65 9.77 -6.51 -9.34
C TYR A 65 8.30 -6.49 -8.89
N GLY A 66 7.52 -7.51 -9.28
CA GLY A 66 6.17 -7.68 -8.77
C GLY A 66 6.16 -7.97 -7.28
N ILE A 67 6.99 -8.90 -6.83
CA ILE A 67 7.17 -9.23 -5.41
C ILE A 67 7.75 -8.04 -4.62
N ALA A 68 8.77 -7.38 -5.15
CA ALA A 68 9.33 -6.18 -4.52
C ALA A 68 8.28 -5.07 -4.36
N ASN A 69 7.42 -4.89 -5.36
CA ASN A 69 6.33 -3.92 -5.29
C ASN A 69 5.28 -4.27 -4.23
N TYR A 70 4.97 -5.55 -4.08
CA TYR A 70 4.08 -6.05 -3.04
C TYR A 70 4.62 -5.69 -1.65
N TYR A 71 5.86 -6.03 -1.35
CA TYR A 71 6.48 -5.72 -0.06
C TYR A 71 6.65 -4.22 0.17
N LEU A 72 7.01 -3.45 -0.85
CA LEU A 72 7.06 -1.99 -0.77
C LEU A 72 5.69 -1.41 -0.42
N GLY A 73 4.63 -1.88 -1.08
CA GLY A 73 3.27 -1.43 -0.81
C GLY A 73 2.85 -1.70 0.64
N ILE A 74 3.06 -2.91 1.14
CA ILE A 74 2.73 -3.28 2.52
C ILE A 74 3.57 -2.48 3.52
N PHE A 75 4.87 -2.36 3.27
CA PHE A 75 5.77 -1.60 4.17
C PHE A 75 5.33 -0.13 4.27
N VAL A 76 5.11 0.54 3.13
CA VAL A 76 4.66 1.94 3.12
C VAL A 76 3.29 2.07 3.79
N TYR A 77 2.39 1.12 3.56
CA TYR A 77 1.07 1.10 4.18
C TYR A 77 1.16 1.09 5.71
N TRP A 78 1.88 0.14 6.28
CA TRP A 78 1.98 0.00 7.73
C TRP A 78 2.74 1.15 8.39
N VAL A 79 3.85 1.60 7.80
CA VAL A 79 4.60 2.76 8.30
C VAL A 79 3.71 4.01 8.28
N SER A 80 3.02 4.25 7.18
CA SER A 80 2.11 5.39 7.06
C SER A 80 0.97 5.31 8.06
N PHE A 81 0.36 4.14 8.22
CA PHE A 81 -0.72 3.92 9.16
C PHE A 81 -0.29 4.23 10.60
N VAL A 82 0.83 3.66 11.05
CA VAL A 82 1.37 3.91 12.39
C VAL A 82 1.63 5.40 12.62
N VAL A 83 2.28 6.07 11.67
CA VAL A 83 2.59 7.51 11.78
C VAL A 83 1.31 8.37 11.85
N ILE A 84 0.34 8.08 10.98
CA ILE A 84 -0.92 8.83 10.91
C ILE A 84 -1.74 8.62 12.19
N GLU A 85 -1.91 7.37 12.65
CA GLU A 85 -2.65 7.07 13.87
C GLU A 85 -2.01 7.74 15.09
N ARG A 86 -0.70 7.74 15.17
CA ARG A 86 0.03 8.46 16.23
C ARG A 86 -0.17 9.97 16.16
N ALA A 87 -0.13 10.55 14.96
CA ALA A 87 -0.41 11.97 14.79
C ALA A 87 -1.83 12.33 15.22
N ILE A 88 -2.82 11.50 14.87
CA ILE A 88 -4.21 11.68 15.28
C ILE A 88 -4.33 11.60 16.81
N MET A 89 -3.74 10.60 17.45
CA MET A 89 -3.75 10.45 18.91
C MET A 89 -3.06 11.61 19.61
N CYS A 90 -1.94 12.10 19.08
CA CYS A 90 -1.25 13.26 19.61
C CYS A 90 -2.14 14.52 19.62
N VAL A 91 -2.88 14.75 18.53
CA VAL A 91 -3.81 15.87 18.42
C VAL A 91 -5.00 15.72 19.40
N GLN A 92 -5.52 14.51 19.56
CA GLN A 92 -6.69 14.24 20.40
C GLN A 92 -6.39 14.29 21.91
N HIS A 93 -5.20 13.86 22.31
CA HIS A 93 -4.83 13.74 23.73
C HIS A 93 -3.85 14.83 24.22
N GLY A 94 -3.44 15.75 23.33
CA GLY A 94 -2.62 16.91 23.71
C GLY A 94 -1.16 16.60 24.05
N GLY A 95 -0.64 15.44 23.63
CA GLY A 95 0.77 15.09 23.88
C GLY A 95 1.21 13.81 23.15
N TRP A 96 2.52 13.70 22.95
CA TRP A 96 3.11 12.43 22.46
C TRP A 96 3.07 11.39 23.59
N THR A 97 2.27 10.35 23.43
CA THR A 97 2.35 9.17 24.27
C THR A 97 3.64 8.41 23.98
N ASP A 98 4.21 7.71 24.97
CA ASP A 98 5.44 6.93 24.83
C ASP A 98 5.40 6.08 23.56
N PHE A 99 6.30 6.40 22.63
CA PHE A 99 6.45 5.71 21.36
C PHE A 99 7.59 4.72 21.49
N ASP A 100 7.26 3.45 21.67
CA ASP A 100 8.26 2.39 21.55
C ASP A 100 8.42 2.01 20.08
N LEU A 101 9.50 2.50 19.48
CA LEU A 101 9.86 2.19 18.10
C LEU A 101 10.06 0.67 17.88
N HIS A 102 10.59 -0.02 18.89
CA HIS A 102 10.86 -1.45 18.81
C HIS A 102 9.55 -2.25 18.66
N ASP A 103 8.54 -1.95 19.47
CA ASP A 103 7.24 -2.60 19.41
C ASP A 103 6.54 -2.36 18.07
N HIS A 104 6.66 -1.15 17.52
CA HIS A 104 6.08 -0.81 16.21
C HIS A 104 6.79 -1.52 15.06
N LEU A 105 8.13 -1.62 15.11
CA LEU A 105 8.88 -2.38 14.11
C LEU A 105 8.55 -3.87 14.18
N ASN A 106 8.44 -4.45 15.37
CA ASN A 106 8.02 -5.83 15.55
C ASN A 106 6.61 -6.06 14.98
N LEU A 107 5.68 -5.15 15.24
CA LEU A 107 4.33 -5.21 14.70
C LEU A 107 4.32 -5.17 13.16
N ILE A 108 5.08 -4.28 12.55
CA ILE A 108 5.24 -4.19 11.10
C ILE A 108 5.81 -5.51 10.54
N MET A 109 6.83 -6.07 11.16
CA MET A 109 7.43 -7.35 10.76
C MET A 109 6.43 -8.51 10.86
N VAL A 110 5.65 -8.56 11.94
CA VAL A 110 4.59 -9.55 12.13
C VAL A 110 3.56 -9.42 11.01
N PHE A 111 3.08 -8.23 10.70
CA PHE A 111 2.11 -8.02 9.62
C PHE A 111 2.67 -8.31 8.22
N LEU A 112 3.95 -8.04 7.97
CA LEU A 112 4.61 -8.44 6.73
C LEU A 112 4.63 -9.96 6.57
N LEU A 113 4.99 -10.69 7.62
CA LEU A 113 5.04 -12.15 7.61
C LEU A 113 3.64 -12.77 7.51
N TYR A 114 2.73 -12.38 8.40
CA TYR A 114 1.34 -12.86 8.39
C TYR A 114 0.61 -12.50 7.09
N GLY A 115 0.75 -11.26 6.63
CA GLY A 115 0.17 -10.81 5.37
C GLY A 115 0.65 -11.64 4.18
N THR A 116 1.93 -12.06 4.19
CA THR A 116 2.46 -12.90 3.12
C THR A 116 1.98 -14.34 3.22
N VAL A 117 2.00 -14.94 4.41
CA VAL A 117 1.65 -16.35 4.59
C VAL A 117 0.15 -16.58 4.40
N TRP A 118 -0.70 -15.75 5.01
CA TRP A 118 -2.16 -15.96 5.00
C TRP A 118 -2.86 -15.32 3.81
N PHE A 119 -2.44 -14.15 3.38
CA PHE A 119 -3.13 -13.39 2.36
C PHE A 119 -2.35 -13.26 1.04
N GLY A 120 -1.08 -13.72 1.01
CA GLY A 120 -0.23 -13.61 -0.16
C GLY A 120 -0.82 -14.26 -1.40
N VAL A 121 -1.55 -15.36 -1.24
CA VAL A 121 -2.25 -16.06 -2.34
C VAL A 121 -3.25 -15.14 -3.05
N ILE A 122 -3.88 -14.22 -2.33
CA ILE A 122 -4.84 -13.25 -2.88
C ILE A 122 -4.14 -11.95 -3.25
N LEU A 123 -3.30 -11.44 -2.35
CA LEU A 123 -2.73 -10.10 -2.48
C LEU A 123 -1.64 -10.02 -3.56
N ILE A 124 -0.84 -11.08 -3.74
CA ILE A 124 0.23 -11.08 -4.76
C ILE A 124 -0.36 -11.02 -6.18
N PRO A 125 -1.30 -11.90 -6.59
CA PRO A 125 -1.96 -11.77 -7.89
C PRO A 125 -2.63 -10.42 -8.10
N PHE A 126 -3.29 -9.86 -7.06
CA PHE A 126 -3.89 -8.55 -7.13
C PHE A 126 -2.86 -7.44 -7.33
N CYS A 127 -1.67 -7.56 -6.74
CA CYS A 127 -0.55 -6.66 -7.00
C CYS A 127 -0.14 -6.67 -8.47
N PHE A 128 0.01 -7.85 -9.08
CA PHE A 128 0.36 -7.98 -10.50
C PHE A 128 -0.74 -7.39 -11.40
N LEU A 129 -2.01 -7.62 -11.08
CA LEU A 129 -3.13 -7.01 -11.79
C LEU A 129 -3.09 -5.48 -11.72
N SER A 130 -2.88 -4.93 -10.53
CA SER A 130 -2.76 -3.49 -10.31
C SER A 130 -1.61 -2.88 -11.11
N ARG A 131 -0.46 -3.55 -11.16
CA ARG A 131 0.70 -3.16 -11.97
C ARG A 131 0.38 -3.17 -13.47
N TYR A 132 -0.34 -4.18 -13.93
CA TYR A 132 -0.77 -4.28 -15.32
C TYR A 132 -1.71 -3.12 -15.70
N VAL A 133 -2.72 -2.85 -14.88
CA VAL A 133 -3.67 -1.75 -15.09
C VAL A 133 -2.95 -0.40 -15.16
N LEU A 134 -2.09 -0.12 -14.18
CA LEU A 134 -1.31 1.13 -14.13
C LEU A 134 -0.43 1.31 -15.36
N TRP A 135 0.25 0.26 -15.78
CA TRP A 135 1.10 0.32 -16.97
C TRP A 135 0.31 0.57 -18.25
N THR A 136 -0.82 -0.12 -18.41
CA THR A 136 -1.70 0.05 -19.58
C THR A 136 -2.23 1.50 -19.69
N VAL A 137 -2.64 2.08 -18.55
CA VAL A 137 -3.09 3.48 -18.53
C VAL A 137 -1.94 4.44 -18.81
N TYR A 138 -0.76 4.15 -18.26
CA TYR A 138 0.43 4.98 -18.49
C TYR A 138 0.81 5.01 -19.97
N THR A 139 0.88 3.85 -20.63
CA THR A 139 1.27 3.74 -22.04
C THR A 139 0.25 4.35 -23.00
N ARG A 140 -1.05 4.16 -22.76
CA ARG A 140 -2.13 4.77 -23.55
C ARG A 140 -2.13 6.31 -23.53
N LYS A 141 -1.53 6.92 -22.52
CA LYS A 141 -1.43 8.38 -22.43
C LYS A 141 -0.10 8.93 -22.91
N ALA A 142 0.88 8.07 -23.14
CA ALA A 142 2.18 8.45 -23.68
C ALA A 142 2.22 8.30 -25.21
N ALA A 143 1.27 7.58 -25.80
CA ALA A 143 1.01 7.47 -27.23
C ALA A 143 0.06 8.59 -27.70
#